data_f305a4d5eab1877190c38c0ffe5135fd
#
_entry.id   f305a4d5eab1877190c38c0ffe5135fd
#
_cell.length_a   1.000
_cell.length_b   1.000
_cell.length_c   1.000
_cell.angle_alpha   90.00
_cell.angle_beta   90.00
_cell.angle_gamma   90.00
#
_symmetry.space_group_name_H-M   'P 1'
#
loop_
_entity.id
_entity.type
_entity.pdbx_description
1 polymer ?
#
loop_
_entity_poly.entity_id
_entity_poly.type
_entity_poly.pdbx_seq_one_letter_code
_entity_poly.pdbx_strand_id
1 'polypeptide(L)'
;MALAVALSSPSLASADDLAALSRDFWIWRAATQPITRDDLPRADRPHGWAPDWSAAAVEGRRTRLASLTARWQALADARAPTARQVDHRLLGSGLARVRWELDGVASWRRDPGFYVDQTVGAVVDVLLPPPPFDRDRARDLVARLRAATDILTAARANLSDARAPFARLAIADLDGIGPRLQTATAAVALQLPPGSAPTLGRDTEAAVAALEAYRAWLQTRVGAMPEEVAVGREAYLRFLREVALIPFTPEELLAMGRQELARAVAFQAYESARDRGAPELPLVPDQAAQIALAARDEQAIRAYLADKSLLTVPADIPRYVYRKLPPWLMALRGFGEETDFASLSRANEGSTRWIPAPTKDLGFFALSMAQDPRADTVHEGMPGHAFQVALGYRHPDEVRRHWYDSGVNEGLGTYAEEMMLQAGLFDDSPRTREMIYRYLRLRALRVEVDVQLALGGFTIAQAAEYLQSAAEVDARTARDEAAGFAATPGFAIGYVVGKLQINALLAAAARQQGPRFRLQEFHDFLWLNGNVPLSLQRLELLGDTSELKALDGQPRIP
;
A
#
# COMPACT_ATOMS: atom_id res chain seq x y z
N MET A 1 40.90 -37.01 -39.02
CA MET A 1 40.81 -36.24 -37.76
C MET A 1 39.56 -35.34 -37.86
N ALA A 2 38.47 -35.75 -37.27
CA ALA A 2 37.26 -34.95 -37.20
C ALA A 2 37.25 -34.19 -35.88
N LEU A 3 37.24 -32.84 -35.95
CA LEU A 3 37.12 -31.97 -34.77
C LEU A 3 35.68 -31.99 -34.32
N ALA A 4 35.40 -32.62 -33.18
CA ALA A 4 34.10 -32.51 -32.52
C ALA A 4 34.08 -31.16 -31.78
N VAL A 5 33.30 -30.20 -32.29
CA VAL A 5 32.94 -28.96 -31.57
C VAL A 5 31.87 -29.37 -30.56
N ALA A 6 32.27 -29.44 -29.29
CA ALA A 6 31.34 -29.57 -28.18
C ALA A 6 30.56 -28.26 -28.05
N LEU A 7 29.34 -28.21 -28.55
CA LEU A 7 28.36 -27.21 -28.24
C LEU A 7 27.98 -27.39 -26.74
N SER A 8 28.55 -26.60 -25.87
CA SER A 8 28.07 -26.49 -24.49
C SER A 8 26.66 -25.94 -24.51
N SER A 9 25.68 -26.80 -24.23
CA SER A 9 24.31 -26.38 -23.96
C SER A 9 24.32 -25.38 -22.82
N PRO A 10 23.66 -24.22 -22.93
CA PRO A 10 23.52 -23.33 -21.80
C PRO A 10 22.82 -24.09 -20.67
N SER A 11 23.44 -24.12 -19.50
CA SER A 11 22.85 -24.68 -18.28
C SER A 11 21.54 -23.95 -18.02
N LEU A 12 20.42 -24.69 -17.99
CA LEU A 12 19.13 -24.16 -17.56
C LEU A 12 19.29 -23.59 -16.15
N ALA A 13 19.16 -22.27 -16.01
CA ALA A 13 19.19 -21.61 -14.70
C ALA A 13 18.17 -22.29 -13.79
N SER A 14 18.59 -22.74 -12.61
CA SER A 14 17.76 -23.53 -11.72
C SER A 14 16.66 -22.69 -11.05
N ALA A 15 15.58 -23.31 -10.57
CA ALA A 15 14.58 -22.62 -9.75
C ALA A 15 15.24 -22.01 -8.50
N ASP A 16 16.25 -22.67 -7.96
CA ASP A 16 17.04 -22.22 -6.82
C ASP A 16 17.76 -20.88 -7.07
N ASP A 17 18.17 -20.58 -8.32
CA ASP A 17 18.86 -19.34 -8.66
C ASP A 17 17.91 -18.12 -8.59
N LEU A 18 16.66 -18.26 -9.01
CA LEU A 18 15.66 -17.19 -8.91
C LEU A 18 15.25 -16.94 -7.45
N ALA A 19 15.04 -18.02 -6.69
CA ALA A 19 14.75 -17.94 -5.26
C ALA A 19 15.93 -17.30 -4.49
N ALA A 20 17.17 -17.65 -4.82
CA ALA A 20 18.35 -17.03 -4.24
C ALA A 20 18.44 -15.53 -4.59
N LEU A 21 18.12 -15.15 -5.82
CA LEU A 21 18.08 -13.74 -6.22
C LEU A 21 16.96 -12.99 -5.49
N SER A 22 15.80 -13.60 -5.30
CA SER A 22 14.69 -13.03 -4.53
C SER A 22 15.09 -12.76 -3.08
N ARG A 23 15.71 -13.74 -2.40
CA ARG A 23 16.23 -13.55 -1.04
C ARG A 23 17.24 -12.40 -0.95
N ASP A 24 18.22 -12.35 -1.86
CA ASP A 24 19.20 -11.27 -1.92
C ASP A 24 18.57 -9.90 -2.13
N PHE A 25 17.53 -9.83 -2.97
CA PHE A 25 16.77 -8.62 -3.23
C PHE A 25 16.03 -8.16 -1.96
N TRP A 26 15.31 -9.05 -1.27
CA TRP A 26 14.52 -8.68 -0.10
C TRP A 26 15.35 -8.38 1.13
N ILE A 27 16.48 -9.05 1.33
CA ILE A 27 17.48 -8.68 2.35
C ILE A 27 17.98 -7.24 2.11
N TRP A 28 18.27 -6.92 0.86
CA TRP A 28 18.68 -5.57 0.50
C TRP A 28 17.55 -4.55 0.66
N ARG A 29 16.32 -4.88 0.27
CA ARG A 29 15.15 -4.02 0.45
C ARG A 29 14.85 -3.76 1.92
N ALA A 30 15.00 -4.73 2.79
CA ALA A 30 14.86 -4.54 4.24
C ALA A 30 15.72 -3.39 4.77
N ALA A 31 16.93 -3.21 4.21
CA ALA A 31 17.81 -2.11 4.59
C ALA A 31 17.60 -0.81 3.79
N THR A 32 16.98 -0.86 2.61
CA THR A 32 16.98 0.28 1.67
C THR A 32 15.61 0.79 1.23
N GLN A 33 14.53 0.03 1.49
CA GLN A 33 13.16 0.48 1.18
C GLN A 33 12.85 1.74 1.97
N PRO A 34 12.40 2.83 1.32
CA PRO A 34 11.96 4.03 2.04
C PRO A 34 10.76 3.74 2.94
N ILE A 35 10.54 4.57 3.92
CA ILE A 35 9.24 4.69 4.56
C ILE A 35 8.35 5.43 3.57
N THR A 36 7.19 4.88 3.26
CA THR A 36 6.25 5.41 2.26
C THR A 36 4.83 5.28 2.77
N ARG A 37 3.92 6.04 2.20
CA ARG A 37 2.46 5.93 2.41
C ARG A 37 1.80 4.94 1.45
N ASP A 38 2.56 4.29 0.59
CA ASP A 38 2.13 3.19 -0.25
C ASP A 38 2.10 1.91 0.61
N ASP A 39 1.04 1.10 0.52
CA ASP A 39 0.85 -0.16 1.26
C ASP A 39 1.80 -1.28 0.82
N LEU A 40 3.04 -0.94 0.54
CA LEU A 40 4.08 -1.93 0.30
C LEU A 40 4.29 -2.80 1.53
N PRO A 41 4.71 -4.06 1.37
CA PRO A 41 4.91 -4.95 2.49
C PRO A 41 5.90 -4.34 3.49
N ARG A 42 5.57 -4.49 4.76
CA ARG A 42 6.46 -4.04 5.83
C ARG A 42 7.76 -4.82 5.78
N ALA A 43 8.84 -4.08 5.59
CA ALA A 43 10.16 -4.69 5.60
C ALA A 43 10.60 -5.03 7.02
N ASP A 44 11.13 -6.23 7.22
CA ASP A 44 11.81 -6.62 8.47
C ASP A 44 13.15 -5.87 8.56
N ARG A 45 13.14 -4.71 9.18
CA ARG A 45 14.31 -3.85 9.31
C ARG A 45 15.35 -4.50 10.23
N PRO A 46 16.65 -4.44 9.89
CA PRO A 46 17.70 -4.84 10.82
C PRO A 46 17.65 -4.00 12.11
N HIS A 47 17.97 -4.60 13.26
CA HIS A 47 18.05 -3.85 14.51
C HIS A 47 19.04 -2.70 14.44
N GLY A 48 18.63 -1.54 14.94
CA GLY A 48 19.39 -0.30 14.87
C GLY A 48 19.34 0.39 13.50
N TRP A 49 18.51 -0.10 12.58
CA TRP A 49 18.34 0.53 11.27
C TRP A 49 17.77 1.93 11.40
N ALA A 50 18.23 2.82 10.55
CA ALA A 50 17.64 4.11 10.28
C ALA A 50 17.74 4.42 8.78
N PRO A 51 16.84 5.24 8.21
CA PRO A 51 16.95 5.67 6.83
C PRO A 51 18.26 6.42 6.58
N ASP A 52 18.92 6.13 5.46
CA ASP A 52 20.09 6.86 4.99
C ASP A 52 19.87 7.32 3.54
N TRP A 53 19.80 8.63 3.35
CA TRP A 53 19.63 9.28 2.05
C TRP A 53 20.82 10.17 1.68
N SER A 54 21.99 9.89 2.23
CA SER A 54 23.24 10.50 1.79
C SER A 54 23.50 10.20 0.30
N ALA A 55 24.27 11.06 -0.36
CA ALA A 55 24.66 10.85 -1.76
C ALA A 55 25.33 9.50 -1.99
N ALA A 56 26.16 9.06 -1.04
CA ALA A 56 26.82 7.74 -1.08
C ALA A 56 25.82 6.59 -1.00
N ALA A 57 24.80 6.70 -0.13
CA ALA A 57 23.75 5.69 0.01
C ALA A 57 22.88 5.59 -1.25
N VAL A 58 22.53 6.71 -1.87
CA VAL A 58 21.79 6.74 -3.14
C VAL A 58 22.57 6.07 -4.26
N GLU A 59 23.85 6.40 -4.41
CA GLU A 59 24.72 5.78 -5.42
C GLU A 59 24.93 4.27 -5.16
N GLY A 60 25.09 3.89 -3.90
CA GLY A 60 25.15 2.48 -3.49
C GLY A 60 23.87 1.71 -3.88
N ARG A 61 22.69 2.33 -3.73
CA ARG A 61 21.41 1.74 -4.18
C ARG A 61 21.40 1.54 -5.70
N ARG A 62 21.84 2.51 -6.49
CA ARG A 62 21.93 2.39 -7.96
C ARG A 62 22.87 1.26 -8.38
N THR A 63 24.05 1.21 -7.81
CA THR A 63 25.03 0.16 -8.09
C THR A 63 24.49 -1.23 -7.77
N ARG A 64 23.86 -1.39 -6.60
CA ARG A 64 23.28 -2.67 -6.19
C ARG A 64 22.10 -3.06 -7.07
N LEU A 65 21.21 -2.13 -7.40
CA LEU A 65 20.09 -2.34 -8.33
C LEU A 65 20.59 -2.81 -9.70
N ALA A 66 21.62 -2.17 -10.25
CA ALA A 66 22.22 -2.57 -11.53
C ALA A 66 22.74 -4.02 -11.47
N SER A 67 23.44 -4.40 -10.40
CA SER A 67 23.95 -5.75 -10.19
C SER A 67 22.82 -6.79 -10.09
N LEU A 68 21.76 -6.51 -9.32
CA LEU A 68 20.61 -7.40 -9.19
C LEU A 68 19.84 -7.52 -10.51
N THR A 69 19.69 -6.41 -11.24
CA THR A 69 19.03 -6.39 -12.56
C THR A 69 19.82 -7.23 -13.58
N ALA A 70 21.15 -7.15 -13.61
CA ALA A 70 21.96 -7.96 -14.50
C ALA A 70 21.80 -9.47 -14.21
N ARG A 71 21.79 -9.85 -12.92
CA ARG A 71 21.53 -11.25 -12.50
C ARG A 71 20.13 -11.69 -12.93
N TRP A 72 19.11 -10.86 -12.72
CA TRP A 72 17.72 -11.14 -13.14
C TRP A 72 17.63 -11.36 -14.66
N GLN A 73 18.27 -10.51 -15.46
CA GLN A 73 18.30 -10.65 -16.92
C GLN A 73 18.96 -11.95 -17.37
N ALA A 74 20.03 -12.36 -16.68
CA ALA A 74 20.73 -13.64 -16.98
C ALA A 74 19.88 -14.89 -16.67
N LEU A 75 18.84 -14.78 -15.83
CA LEU A 75 17.92 -15.86 -15.47
C LEU A 75 16.70 -15.95 -16.39
N ALA A 76 16.58 -15.08 -17.39
CA ALA A 76 15.46 -15.11 -18.34
C ALA A 76 15.49 -16.38 -19.18
N ASP A 77 14.42 -17.17 -19.14
CA ASP A 77 14.23 -18.38 -19.94
C ASP A 77 12.80 -18.44 -20.48
N ALA A 78 12.65 -18.16 -21.77
CA ALA A 78 11.37 -18.21 -22.48
C ALA A 78 10.79 -19.64 -22.58
N ARG A 79 11.56 -20.68 -22.31
CA ARG A 79 11.13 -22.09 -22.32
C ARG A 79 10.78 -22.62 -20.94
N ALA A 80 10.98 -21.83 -19.90
CA ALA A 80 10.63 -22.22 -18.55
C ALA A 80 9.12 -22.48 -18.42
N PRO A 81 8.67 -23.30 -17.45
CA PRO A 81 7.26 -23.44 -17.11
C PRO A 81 6.61 -22.09 -16.79
N THR A 82 5.30 -21.96 -17.06
CA THR A 82 4.54 -20.71 -16.89
C THR A 82 4.75 -20.07 -15.51
N ALA A 83 4.65 -20.84 -14.43
CA ALA A 83 4.87 -20.34 -13.08
C ALA A 83 6.24 -19.65 -12.93
N ARG A 84 7.31 -20.26 -13.46
CA ARG A 84 8.65 -19.67 -13.41
C ARG A 84 8.77 -18.37 -14.25
N GLN A 85 8.12 -18.31 -15.40
CA GLN A 85 8.07 -17.07 -16.20
C GLN A 85 7.35 -15.96 -15.43
N VAL A 86 6.27 -16.31 -14.74
CA VAL A 86 5.52 -15.39 -13.85
C VAL A 86 6.40 -14.92 -12.71
N ASP A 87 7.08 -15.82 -12.00
CA ASP A 87 7.97 -15.49 -10.88
C ASP A 87 9.14 -14.60 -11.31
N HIS A 88 9.71 -14.88 -12.50
CA HIS A 88 10.74 -14.04 -13.09
C HIS A 88 10.21 -12.62 -13.37
N ARG A 89 9.01 -12.46 -13.95
CA ARG A 89 8.39 -11.14 -14.17
C ARG A 89 8.02 -10.45 -12.87
N LEU A 90 7.55 -11.18 -11.88
CA LEU A 90 7.21 -10.64 -10.56
C LEU A 90 8.45 -10.03 -9.88
N LEU A 91 9.59 -10.73 -9.88
CA LEU A 91 10.83 -10.17 -9.35
C LEU A 91 11.33 -8.98 -10.18
N GLY A 92 11.14 -9.02 -11.50
CA GLY A 92 11.42 -7.91 -12.41
C GLY A 92 10.63 -6.64 -12.06
N SER A 93 9.35 -6.79 -11.72
CA SER A 93 8.50 -5.71 -11.22
C SER A 93 9.05 -5.10 -9.91
N GLY A 94 9.50 -5.94 -8.97
CA GLY A 94 10.15 -5.46 -7.74
C GLY A 94 11.43 -4.63 -8.00
N LEU A 95 12.26 -5.07 -8.96
CA LEU A 95 13.45 -4.31 -9.38
C LEU A 95 13.07 -2.99 -10.09
N ALA A 96 12.03 -3.01 -10.93
CA ALA A 96 11.50 -1.82 -11.59
C ALA A 96 10.94 -0.82 -10.57
N ARG A 97 10.31 -1.28 -9.48
CA ARG A 97 9.85 -0.44 -8.36
C ARG A 97 10.99 0.37 -7.77
N VAL A 98 12.14 -0.26 -7.50
CA VAL A 98 13.30 0.47 -6.95
C VAL A 98 13.83 1.50 -7.95
N ARG A 99 13.84 1.19 -9.25
CA ARG A 99 14.21 2.17 -10.28
C ARG A 99 13.22 3.33 -10.33
N TRP A 100 11.92 3.06 -10.20
CA TRP A 100 10.88 4.06 -10.10
C TRP A 100 11.08 5.00 -8.91
N GLU A 101 11.36 4.46 -7.74
CA GLU A 101 11.65 5.24 -6.53
C GLU A 101 12.87 6.16 -6.70
N LEU A 102 13.94 5.65 -7.32
CA LEU A 102 15.19 6.39 -7.48
C LEU A 102 15.16 7.42 -8.60
N ASP A 103 14.56 7.10 -9.76
CA ASP A 103 14.72 7.85 -10.99
C ASP A 103 13.41 8.21 -11.70
N GLY A 104 12.29 7.54 -11.38
CA GLY A 104 10.96 7.78 -11.95
C GLY A 104 10.21 8.87 -11.20
N VAL A 105 9.61 8.53 -10.05
CA VAL A 105 8.96 9.52 -9.17
C VAL A 105 10.00 10.38 -8.46
N ALA A 106 11.14 9.79 -8.08
CA ALA A 106 12.28 10.45 -7.45
C ALA A 106 11.88 11.38 -6.28
N SER A 107 10.97 10.91 -5.40
CA SER A 107 10.42 11.72 -4.28
C SER A 107 11.52 12.30 -3.41
N TRP A 108 12.64 11.59 -3.23
CA TRP A 108 13.82 12.06 -2.48
C TRP A 108 14.45 13.35 -3.05
N ARG A 109 14.14 13.74 -4.30
CA ARG A 109 14.60 15.00 -4.94
C ARG A 109 13.50 16.04 -5.08
N ARG A 110 12.23 15.61 -5.10
CA ARG A 110 11.09 16.43 -5.50
C ARG A 110 10.14 16.75 -4.36
N ASP A 111 10.04 15.84 -3.39
CA ASP A 111 9.05 15.91 -2.33
C ASP A 111 9.71 16.14 -0.96
N PRO A 112 9.61 17.36 -0.41
CA PRO A 112 10.05 17.63 0.97
C PRO A 112 9.34 16.76 2.02
N GLY A 113 8.09 16.34 1.79
CA GLY A 113 7.32 15.45 2.66
C GLY A 113 7.94 14.06 2.77
N PHE A 114 8.61 13.59 1.71
CA PHE A 114 9.38 12.35 1.75
C PHE A 114 10.34 12.29 2.95
N TYR A 115 11.00 13.39 3.30
CA TYR A 115 11.91 13.42 4.45
C TYR A 115 11.20 13.52 5.80
N VAL A 116 9.96 13.99 5.82
CA VAL A 116 9.09 13.87 6.99
C VAL A 116 8.76 12.38 7.25
N ASP A 117 8.46 11.63 6.19
CA ASP A 117 8.22 10.18 6.29
C ASP A 117 9.50 9.44 6.72
N GLN A 118 10.70 9.81 6.19
CA GLN A 118 11.97 9.19 6.59
C GLN A 118 12.40 9.53 8.03
N THR A 119 11.79 10.51 8.68
CA THR A 119 12.08 10.91 10.06
C THR A 119 10.92 10.56 10.99
N VAL A 120 9.85 11.31 10.98
CA VAL A 120 8.68 11.09 11.86
C VAL A 120 7.97 9.80 11.50
N GLY A 121 7.76 9.52 10.21
CA GLY A 121 7.17 8.26 9.73
C GLY A 121 8.00 7.05 10.17
N ALA A 122 9.33 7.14 10.12
CA ALA A 122 10.21 6.08 10.60
C ALA A 122 10.10 5.84 12.12
N VAL A 123 9.81 6.88 12.91
CA VAL A 123 9.49 6.71 14.33
C VAL A 123 8.14 6.01 14.50
N VAL A 124 7.11 6.43 13.75
CA VAL A 124 5.80 5.76 13.78
C VAL A 124 5.91 4.29 13.41
N ASP A 125 6.71 3.93 12.41
CA ASP A 125 6.95 2.53 12.00
C ASP A 125 7.42 1.64 13.17
N VAL A 126 8.30 2.14 14.05
CA VAL A 126 8.70 1.43 15.28
C VAL A 126 7.58 1.37 16.32
N LEU A 127 6.76 2.40 16.41
CA LEU A 127 5.72 2.52 17.44
C LEU A 127 4.44 1.78 17.09
N LEU A 128 4.21 1.48 15.80
CA LEU A 128 2.97 0.94 15.27
C LEU A 128 2.66 -0.50 15.73
N PRO A 129 3.61 -1.47 15.76
CA PRO A 129 3.31 -2.80 16.29
C PRO A 129 2.84 -2.76 17.74
N PRO A 130 1.91 -3.65 18.15
CA PRO A 130 1.45 -3.70 19.53
C PRO A 130 2.57 -3.94 20.54
N PRO A 131 2.40 -3.54 21.82
CA PRO A 131 3.29 -3.96 22.90
C PRO A 131 3.36 -5.50 23.02
N PRO A 132 4.46 -6.04 23.60
CA PRO A 132 5.43 -5.35 24.44
C PRO A 132 6.52 -4.60 23.66
N PHE A 133 7.08 -3.56 24.27
CA PHE A 133 8.30 -2.92 23.81
C PHE A 133 9.50 -3.59 24.51
N ASP A 134 10.31 -4.29 23.74
CA ASP A 134 11.54 -4.91 24.23
C ASP A 134 12.77 -3.98 24.10
N ARG A 135 13.95 -4.49 24.43
CA ARG A 135 15.20 -3.72 24.37
C ARG A 135 15.64 -3.42 22.93
N ASP A 136 15.33 -4.30 21.99
CA ASP A 136 15.69 -4.12 20.59
C ASP A 136 14.84 -3.02 19.97
N ARG A 137 13.54 -3.05 20.21
CA ARG A 137 12.62 -2.02 19.77
C ARG A 137 12.91 -0.64 20.41
N ALA A 138 13.34 -0.61 21.69
CA ALA A 138 13.82 0.61 22.33
C ALA A 138 15.08 1.18 21.64
N ARG A 139 16.00 0.31 21.23
CA ARG A 139 17.21 0.67 20.47
C ARG A 139 16.86 1.21 19.09
N ASP A 140 15.92 0.55 18.42
CA ASP A 140 15.45 0.97 17.10
C ASP A 140 14.81 2.36 17.13
N LEU A 141 13.97 2.65 18.13
CA LEU A 141 13.41 3.98 18.35
C LEU A 141 14.48 5.06 18.50
N VAL A 142 15.47 4.80 19.36
CA VAL A 142 16.60 5.73 19.60
C VAL A 142 17.42 5.92 18.31
N ALA A 143 17.66 4.87 17.54
CA ALA A 143 18.40 4.95 16.28
C ALA A 143 17.71 5.88 15.29
N ARG A 144 16.38 5.77 15.14
CA ARG A 144 15.60 6.62 14.24
C ARG A 144 15.57 8.09 14.66
N LEU A 145 15.41 8.35 15.94
CA LEU A 145 15.45 9.75 16.47
C LEU A 145 16.83 10.39 16.21
N ARG A 146 17.90 9.67 16.45
CA ARG A 146 19.28 10.16 16.22
C ARG A 146 19.56 10.48 14.76
N ALA A 147 19.05 9.66 13.85
CA ALA A 147 19.26 9.82 12.42
C ALA A 147 18.58 11.07 11.83
N ALA A 148 17.59 11.65 12.51
CA ALA A 148 16.81 12.76 11.98
C ALA A 148 17.68 13.95 11.51
N THR A 149 18.72 14.30 12.25
CA THR A 149 19.62 15.41 11.90
C THR A 149 20.37 15.16 10.58
N ASP A 150 20.91 13.95 10.41
CA ASP A 150 21.67 13.59 9.20
C ASP A 150 20.74 13.44 8.00
N ILE A 151 19.56 12.84 8.18
CA ILE A 151 18.53 12.72 7.15
C ILE A 151 18.10 14.09 6.64
N LEU A 152 17.80 15.04 7.54
CA LEU A 152 17.35 16.37 7.16
C LEU A 152 18.49 17.27 6.63
N THR A 153 19.72 16.96 6.97
CA THR A 153 20.90 17.56 6.35
C THR A 153 21.04 17.09 4.90
N ALA A 154 20.91 15.77 4.66
CA ALA A 154 20.90 15.20 3.33
C ALA A 154 19.73 15.73 2.50
N ALA A 155 18.54 15.91 3.10
CA ALA A 155 17.36 16.49 2.45
C ALA A 155 17.66 17.83 1.78
N ARG A 156 18.33 18.74 2.50
CA ARG A 156 18.66 20.08 1.98
C ARG A 156 19.60 20.02 0.76
N ALA A 157 20.46 19.03 0.68
CA ALA A 157 21.34 18.80 -0.47
C ALA A 157 20.62 18.11 -1.63
N ASN A 158 19.75 17.16 -1.32
CA ASN A 158 19.08 16.31 -2.31
C ASN A 158 17.90 16.98 -3.02
N LEU A 159 17.18 17.89 -2.35
CA LEU A 159 15.97 18.55 -2.86
C LEU A 159 16.30 19.58 -3.96
N SER A 160 16.97 19.10 -5.01
CA SER A 160 17.39 19.91 -6.16
C SER A 160 16.25 20.25 -7.13
N ASP A 161 15.13 19.53 -7.05
CA ASP A 161 13.93 19.67 -7.87
C ASP A 161 12.67 19.75 -7.00
N ALA A 162 12.77 20.36 -5.80
CA ALA A 162 11.68 20.45 -4.84
C ALA A 162 10.49 21.22 -5.41
N ARG A 163 9.27 20.70 -5.15
CA ARG A 163 8.02 21.26 -5.67
C ARG A 163 7.26 22.00 -4.59
N ALA A 164 6.79 23.22 -4.91
CA ALA A 164 6.13 24.10 -3.94
C ALA A 164 4.89 23.46 -3.28
N PRO A 165 4.00 22.73 -3.98
CA PRO A 165 2.87 22.09 -3.33
C PRO A 165 3.29 21.09 -2.25
N PHE A 166 4.27 20.24 -2.53
CA PHE A 166 4.80 19.28 -1.55
C PHE A 166 5.53 19.99 -0.38
N ALA A 167 6.23 21.08 -0.67
CA ALA A 167 6.86 21.86 0.39
C ALA A 167 5.84 22.50 1.33
N ARG A 168 4.72 23.01 0.79
CA ARG A 168 3.63 23.56 1.61
C ARG A 168 2.98 22.50 2.50
N LEU A 169 2.79 21.27 1.99
CA LEU A 169 2.29 20.14 2.77
C LEU A 169 3.25 19.78 3.90
N ALA A 170 4.54 19.61 3.60
CA ALA A 170 5.55 19.32 4.62
C ALA A 170 5.66 20.41 5.70
N ILE A 171 5.54 21.70 5.32
CA ILE A 171 5.49 22.82 6.27
C ILE A 171 4.27 22.71 7.19
N ALA A 172 3.11 22.36 6.64
CA ALA A 172 1.88 22.17 7.41
C ALA A 172 1.94 20.94 8.32
N ASP A 173 2.43 19.82 7.84
CA ASP A 173 2.59 18.59 8.62
C ASP A 173 3.53 18.79 9.81
N LEU A 174 4.59 19.56 9.62
CA LEU A 174 5.56 19.88 10.68
C LEU A 174 5.10 20.99 11.64
N ASP A 175 3.91 21.56 11.45
CA ASP A 175 3.39 22.53 12.41
C ASP A 175 3.10 21.85 13.76
N GLY A 176 3.67 22.40 14.85
CA GLY A 176 3.56 21.82 16.18
C GLY A 176 4.22 20.44 16.36
N ILE A 177 5.17 20.06 15.50
CA ILE A 177 5.84 18.74 15.58
C ILE A 177 6.59 18.56 16.91
N GLY A 178 7.18 19.60 17.47
CA GLY A 178 7.93 19.54 18.72
C GLY A 178 7.11 18.96 19.87
N PRO A 179 6.00 19.62 20.30
CA PRO A 179 5.12 19.08 21.35
C PRO A 179 4.55 17.69 21.03
N ARG A 180 4.24 17.39 19.76
CA ARG A 180 3.70 16.11 19.33
C ARG A 180 4.72 14.98 19.54
N LEU A 181 5.95 15.15 19.06
CA LEU A 181 7.00 14.13 19.18
C LEU A 181 7.42 13.92 20.64
N GLN A 182 7.51 15.03 21.42
CA GLN A 182 7.79 14.95 22.87
C GLN A 182 6.70 14.18 23.62
N THR A 183 5.42 14.44 23.32
CA THR A 183 4.28 13.71 23.91
C THR A 183 4.34 12.22 23.56
N ALA A 184 4.61 11.87 22.30
CA ALA A 184 4.73 10.48 21.85
C ALA A 184 5.86 9.75 22.57
N THR A 185 7.05 10.34 22.61
CA THR A 185 8.23 9.71 23.23
C THR A 185 8.10 9.63 24.74
N ALA A 186 7.48 10.60 25.42
CA ALA A 186 7.17 10.53 26.85
C ALA A 186 6.15 9.40 27.15
N ALA A 187 5.13 9.25 26.31
CA ALA A 187 4.14 8.19 26.49
C ALA A 187 4.76 6.78 26.28
N VAL A 188 5.59 6.59 25.25
CA VAL A 188 6.25 5.29 25.02
C VAL A 188 7.32 5.01 26.05
N ALA A 189 8.00 6.00 26.62
CA ALA A 189 9.00 5.82 27.68
C ALA A 189 8.47 5.01 28.87
N LEU A 190 7.16 5.14 29.17
CA LEU A 190 6.48 4.38 30.23
C LEU A 190 6.27 2.90 29.88
N GLN A 191 6.45 2.53 28.63
CA GLN A 191 6.28 1.16 28.13
C GLN A 191 7.63 0.45 27.93
N LEU A 192 8.73 1.20 27.89
CA LEU A 192 10.06 0.67 27.62
C LEU A 192 10.63 -0.04 28.85
N PRO A 193 11.43 -1.11 28.67
CA PRO A 193 12.15 -1.74 29.76
C PRO A 193 13.06 -0.74 30.48
N PRO A 194 13.16 -0.79 31.82
CA PRO A 194 14.00 0.14 32.58
C PRO A 194 15.45 0.19 32.04
N GLY A 195 15.96 1.41 31.80
CA GLY A 195 17.32 1.63 31.33
C GLY A 195 17.60 1.25 29.88
N SER A 196 16.58 0.86 29.08
CA SER A 196 16.75 0.46 27.67
C SER A 196 16.98 1.65 26.71
N ALA A 197 16.53 2.83 27.08
CA ALA A 197 16.65 4.05 26.26
C ALA A 197 17.09 5.27 27.10
N PRO A 198 18.30 5.26 27.69
CA PRO A 198 18.74 6.31 28.64
C PRO A 198 18.93 7.69 27.99
N THR A 199 19.00 7.75 26.66
CA THR A 199 19.20 8.99 25.91
C THR A 199 17.95 9.47 25.21
N LEU A 200 16.79 8.79 25.38
CA LEU A 200 15.55 9.04 24.64
C LEU A 200 15.13 10.52 24.65
N GLY A 201 15.11 11.16 25.82
CA GLY A 201 14.75 12.59 25.94
C GLY A 201 15.66 13.50 25.12
N ARG A 202 16.99 13.34 25.27
CA ARG A 202 17.97 14.14 24.52
C ARG A 202 17.88 13.87 23.00
N ASP A 203 17.71 12.63 22.59
CA ASP A 203 17.63 12.27 21.18
C ASP A 203 16.30 12.78 20.57
N THR A 204 15.22 12.84 21.36
CA THR A 204 13.96 13.50 20.97
C THR A 204 14.15 15.00 20.77
N GLU A 205 14.80 15.69 21.70
CA GLU A 205 15.08 17.14 21.61
C GLU A 205 15.92 17.47 20.36
N ALA A 206 16.93 16.67 20.07
CA ALA A 206 17.74 16.83 18.87
C ALA A 206 16.93 16.62 17.58
N ALA A 207 16.07 15.61 17.53
CA ALA A 207 15.17 15.36 16.40
C ALA A 207 14.18 16.51 16.20
N VAL A 208 13.57 17.02 17.28
CA VAL A 208 12.67 18.18 17.25
C VAL A 208 13.38 19.40 16.67
N ALA A 209 14.56 19.73 17.19
CA ALA A 209 15.34 20.88 16.70
C ALA A 209 15.67 20.75 15.21
N ALA A 210 16.00 19.54 14.73
CA ALA A 210 16.27 19.29 13.32
C ALA A 210 15.02 19.46 12.44
N LEU A 211 13.86 18.95 12.87
CA LEU A 211 12.58 19.06 12.17
C LEU A 211 12.09 20.51 12.09
N GLU A 212 12.17 21.26 13.18
CA GLU A 212 11.82 22.69 13.20
C GLU A 212 12.76 23.52 12.31
N ALA A 213 14.06 23.25 12.35
CA ALA A 213 15.02 23.88 11.46
C ALA A 213 14.78 23.53 9.98
N TYR A 214 14.33 22.32 9.68
CA TYR A 214 13.94 21.90 8.33
C TYR A 214 12.68 22.64 7.87
N ARG A 215 11.65 22.71 8.71
CA ARG A 215 10.44 23.49 8.44
C ARG A 215 10.76 24.95 8.12
N ALA A 216 11.57 25.60 8.97
CA ALA A 216 11.99 26.98 8.76
C ALA A 216 12.77 27.15 7.43
N TRP A 217 13.65 26.21 7.09
CA TRP A 217 14.36 26.22 5.83
C TRP A 217 13.43 26.11 4.61
N LEU A 218 12.39 25.26 4.66
CA LEU A 218 11.37 25.14 3.61
C LEU A 218 10.60 26.46 3.46
N GLN A 219 10.19 27.09 4.58
CA GLN A 219 9.46 28.35 4.57
C GLN A 219 10.21 29.47 3.83
N THR A 220 11.54 29.50 3.93
CA THR A 220 12.35 30.50 3.20
C THR A 220 12.50 30.25 1.71
N ARG A 221 12.18 29.04 1.23
CA ARG A 221 12.47 28.59 -0.14
C ARG A 221 11.23 28.28 -0.97
N VAL A 222 10.10 27.99 -0.34
CA VAL A 222 8.88 27.52 -1.02
C VAL A 222 8.41 28.46 -2.13
N GLY A 223 8.58 29.77 -1.97
CA GLY A 223 8.17 30.76 -2.97
C GLY A 223 8.99 30.74 -4.29
N ALA A 224 10.16 30.09 -4.29
CA ALA A 224 11.00 29.93 -5.49
C ALA A 224 10.91 28.54 -6.13
N MET A 225 10.13 27.61 -5.54
CA MET A 225 9.97 26.24 -6.04
C MET A 225 8.92 26.20 -7.16
N PRO A 226 9.08 25.30 -8.16
CA PRO A 226 8.06 25.08 -9.18
C PRO A 226 6.74 24.53 -8.60
N GLU A 227 5.62 24.92 -9.21
CA GLU A 227 4.27 24.47 -8.81
C GLU A 227 3.88 23.09 -9.39
N GLU A 228 4.52 22.67 -10.48
CA GLU A 228 4.20 21.43 -11.19
C GLU A 228 4.62 20.19 -10.39
N VAL A 229 3.67 19.30 -10.09
CA VAL A 229 3.93 18.03 -9.35
C VAL A 229 3.87 16.79 -10.23
N ALA A 230 3.35 16.90 -11.46
CA ALA A 230 3.19 15.77 -12.36
C ALA A 230 4.52 15.06 -12.66
N VAL A 231 4.46 13.74 -12.76
CA VAL A 231 5.60 12.93 -13.24
C VAL A 231 5.66 12.89 -14.77
N GLY A 232 4.53 13.19 -15.42
CA GLY A 232 4.38 13.18 -16.86
C GLY A 232 4.04 11.81 -17.44
N ARG A 233 3.53 11.84 -18.67
CA ARG A 233 2.97 10.66 -19.35
C ARG A 233 3.95 9.50 -19.50
N GLU A 234 5.19 9.77 -19.89
CA GLU A 234 6.18 8.72 -20.14
C GLU A 234 6.57 7.98 -18.86
N ALA A 235 6.80 8.73 -17.77
CA ALA A 235 7.12 8.14 -16.48
C ALA A 235 5.91 7.33 -15.94
N TYR A 236 4.70 7.86 -16.06
CA TYR A 236 3.49 7.17 -15.65
C TYR A 236 3.27 5.86 -16.42
N LEU A 237 3.44 5.87 -17.75
CA LEU A 237 3.36 4.67 -18.57
C LEU A 237 4.42 3.62 -18.20
N ARG A 238 5.64 4.04 -17.84
CA ARG A 238 6.66 3.12 -17.33
C ARG A 238 6.22 2.46 -16.02
N PHE A 239 5.69 3.25 -15.09
CA PHE A 239 5.14 2.71 -13.85
C PHE A 239 4.08 1.64 -14.14
N LEU A 240 3.08 1.95 -14.96
CA LEU A 240 2.00 1.02 -15.31
C LEU A 240 2.53 -0.29 -15.91
N ARG A 241 3.49 -0.22 -16.81
CA ARG A 241 3.98 -1.38 -17.57
C ARG A 241 5.02 -2.20 -16.84
N GLU A 242 5.96 -1.55 -16.17
CA GLU A 242 7.13 -2.23 -15.59
C GLU A 242 6.94 -2.53 -14.10
N VAL A 243 6.24 -1.68 -13.37
CA VAL A 243 6.01 -1.81 -11.92
C VAL A 243 4.68 -2.50 -11.64
N ALA A 244 3.57 -1.88 -12.02
CA ALA A 244 2.23 -2.39 -11.72
C ALA A 244 1.79 -3.52 -12.66
N LEU A 245 2.46 -3.71 -13.80
CA LEU A 245 2.10 -4.66 -14.86
C LEU A 245 0.64 -4.52 -15.30
N ILE A 246 0.19 -3.27 -15.41
CA ILE A 246 -1.15 -2.87 -15.88
C ILE A 246 -1.10 -2.59 -17.38
N PRO A 247 -1.85 -3.33 -18.22
CA PRO A 247 -1.74 -3.26 -19.68
C PRO A 247 -2.55 -2.12 -20.32
N PHE A 248 -3.07 -1.18 -19.53
CA PHE A 248 -3.96 -0.12 -19.99
C PHE A 248 -3.23 1.21 -20.16
N THR A 249 -3.71 2.02 -21.12
CA THR A 249 -3.30 3.41 -21.29
C THR A 249 -4.01 4.32 -20.27
N PRO A 250 -3.52 5.53 -20.01
CA PRO A 250 -4.21 6.50 -19.16
C PRO A 250 -5.65 6.80 -19.63
N GLU A 251 -5.89 6.84 -20.94
CA GLU A 251 -7.22 7.06 -21.51
C GLU A 251 -8.18 5.90 -21.23
N GLU A 252 -7.70 4.66 -21.33
CA GLU A 252 -8.46 3.47 -20.97
C GLU A 252 -8.75 3.45 -19.47
N LEU A 253 -7.78 3.80 -18.62
CA LEU A 253 -7.99 3.92 -17.18
C LEU A 253 -9.07 4.95 -16.85
N LEU A 254 -9.03 6.13 -17.47
CA LEU A 254 -10.08 7.15 -17.31
C LEU A 254 -11.46 6.63 -17.73
N ALA A 255 -11.55 5.92 -18.85
CA ALA A 255 -12.81 5.34 -19.33
C ALA A 255 -13.35 4.29 -18.32
N MET A 256 -12.47 3.42 -17.80
CA MET A 256 -12.82 2.42 -16.78
C MET A 256 -13.31 3.08 -15.49
N GLY A 257 -12.59 4.10 -14.99
CA GLY A 257 -12.96 4.86 -13.79
C GLY A 257 -14.32 5.55 -13.93
N ARG A 258 -14.58 6.21 -15.07
CA ARG A 258 -15.86 6.89 -15.35
C ARG A 258 -17.03 5.91 -15.47
N GLN A 259 -16.82 4.77 -16.10
CA GLN A 259 -17.84 3.73 -16.20
C GLN A 259 -18.18 3.18 -14.81
N GLU A 260 -17.18 2.91 -13.98
CA GLU A 260 -17.40 2.43 -12.62
C GLU A 260 -18.03 3.48 -11.73
N LEU A 261 -17.68 4.75 -11.88
CA LEU A 261 -18.33 5.87 -11.21
C LEU A 261 -19.84 5.91 -11.53
N ALA A 262 -20.19 5.87 -12.81
CA ALA A 262 -21.59 5.87 -13.25
C ALA A 262 -22.34 4.67 -12.66
N ARG A 263 -21.72 3.48 -12.62
CA ARG A 263 -22.29 2.27 -12.00
C ARG A 263 -22.48 2.45 -10.51
N ALA A 264 -21.47 2.91 -9.78
CA ALA A 264 -21.54 3.10 -8.33
C ALA A 264 -22.62 4.11 -7.92
N VAL A 265 -22.73 5.24 -8.64
CA VAL A 265 -23.78 6.26 -8.41
C VAL A 265 -25.17 5.69 -8.67
N ALA A 266 -25.37 4.94 -9.77
CA ALA A 266 -26.66 4.33 -10.08
C ALA A 266 -27.08 3.30 -9.00
N PHE A 267 -26.16 2.43 -8.60
CA PHE A 267 -26.45 1.42 -7.57
C PHE A 267 -26.65 2.04 -6.19
N GLN A 268 -25.89 3.08 -5.82
CA GLN A 268 -26.15 3.87 -4.62
C GLN A 268 -27.59 4.42 -4.63
N ALA A 269 -28.04 5.00 -5.76
CA ALA A 269 -29.38 5.52 -5.89
C ALA A 269 -30.48 4.42 -5.77
N TYR A 270 -30.19 3.21 -6.29
CA TYR A 270 -31.11 2.07 -6.13
C TYR A 270 -31.23 1.61 -4.67
N GLU A 271 -30.09 1.49 -3.95
CA GLU A 271 -30.11 1.13 -2.52
C GLU A 271 -30.83 2.23 -1.70
N SER A 272 -30.52 3.50 -1.91
CA SER A 272 -31.20 4.62 -1.23
C SER A 272 -32.72 4.63 -1.50
N ALA A 273 -33.15 4.31 -2.73
CA ALA A 273 -34.58 4.26 -3.08
C ALA A 273 -35.26 3.03 -2.45
N ARG A 274 -34.60 1.87 -2.43
CA ARG A 274 -35.09 0.62 -1.84
C ARG A 274 -35.34 0.78 -0.34
N ASP A 275 -34.39 1.45 0.31
CA ASP A 275 -34.33 1.53 1.77
C ASP A 275 -34.78 2.92 2.28
N ARG A 276 -35.63 3.59 1.50
CA ARG A 276 -36.20 4.90 1.86
C ARG A 276 -36.91 4.81 3.21
N GLY A 277 -36.42 5.56 4.19
CA GLY A 277 -36.96 5.56 5.55
C GLY A 277 -36.24 4.62 6.52
N ALA A 278 -35.25 3.85 6.07
CA ALA A 278 -34.35 3.17 6.99
C ALA A 278 -33.60 4.20 7.87
N PRO A 279 -33.47 3.95 9.18
CA PRO A 279 -32.77 4.87 10.08
C PRO A 279 -31.29 4.98 9.70
N GLU A 280 -30.69 6.12 9.99
CA GLU A 280 -29.25 6.28 9.88
C GLU A 280 -28.52 5.33 10.82
N LEU A 281 -27.31 4.90 10.44
CA LEU A 281 -26.46 4.08 11.31
C LEU A 281 -26.06 4.90 12.54
N PRO A 282 -26.36 4.41 13.75
CA PRO A 282 -25.88 5.05 14.96
C PRO A 282 -24.37 4.85 15.09
N LEU A 283 -23.71 5.77 15.79
CA LEU A 283 -22.37 5.49 16.30
C LEU A 283 -22.44 4.38 17.36
N VAL A 284 -21.47 3.51 17.37
CA VAL A 284 -21.26 2.60 18.51
C VAL A 284 -21.06 3.43 19.80
N PRO A 285 -21.55 2.95 20.96
CA PRO A 285 -21.58 3.75 22.19
C PRO A 285 -20.22 4.25 22.64
N ASP A 286 -19.20 3.41 22.52
CA ASP A 286 -17.82 3.72 22.92
C ASP A 286 -16.81 2.83 22.19
N GLN A 287 -15.54 3.09 22.43
CA GLN A 287 -14.42 2.39 21.80
C GLN A 287 -14.34 0.91 22.20
N ALA A 288 -14.72 0.55 23.43
CA ALA A 288 -14.71 -0.85 23.89
C ALA A 288 -15.81 -1.66 23.19
N ALA A 289 -17.01 -1.06 23.01
CA ALA A 289 -18.08 -1.64 22.24
C ALA A 289 -17.70 -1.81 20.77
N GLN A 290 -17.01 -0.85 20.16
CA GLN A 290 -16.53 -0.93 18.78
C GLN A 290 -15.51 -2.09 18.61
N ILE A 291 -14.55 -2.23 19.53
CA ILE A 291 -13.58 -3.33 19.52
C ILE A 291 -14.28 -4.69 19.65
N ALA A 292 -15.23 -4.79 20.59
CA ALA A 292 -15.97 -6.03 20.81
C ALA A 292 -16.85 -6.40 19.60
N LEU A 293 -17.48 -5.40 18.96
CA LEU A 293 -18.28 -5.57 17.75
C LEU A 293 -17.41 -6.07 16.59
N ALA A 294 -16.31 -5.39 16.30
CA ALA A 294 -15.38 -5.78 15.24
C ALA A 294 -14.81 -7.19 15.42
N ALA A 295 -14.51 -7.59 16.67
CA ALA A 295 -14.02 -8.93 16.99
C ALA A 295 -15.07 -10.02 16.73
N ARG A 296 -16.36 -9.77 16.97
CA ARG A 296 -17.46 -10.67 16.63
C ARG A 296 -17.68 -10.73 15.11
N ASP A 297 -17.67 -9.58 14.47
CA ASP A 297 -17.90 -9.46 13.03
C ASP A 297 -16.81 -10.18 12.25
N GLU A 298 -15.55 -10.05 12.64
CA GLU A 298 -14.44 -10.77 12.00
C GLU A 298 -14.64 -12.30 12.08
N GLN A 299 -15.09 -12.82 13.23
CA GLN A 299 -15.42 -14.24 13.36
C GLN A 299 -16.63 -14.64 12.51
N ALA A 300 -17.67 -13.80 12.50
CA ALA A 300 -18.86 -14.05 11.72
C ALA A 300 -18.55 -14.05 10.21
N ILE A 301 -17.70 -13.14 9.75
CA ILE A 301 -17.25 -13.08 8.34
C ILE A 301 -16.48 -14.35 7.96
N ARG A 302 -15.58 -14.87 8.81
CA ARG A 302 -14.88 -16.15 8.58
C ARG A 302 -15.87 -17.30 8.40
N ALA A 303 -16.82 -17.41 9.32
CA ALA A 303 -17.86 -18.44 9.25
C ALA A 303 -18.73 -18.28 8.00
N TYR A 304 -19.08 -17.05 7.63
CA TYR A 304 -19.88 -16.73 6.46
C TYR A 304 -19.20 -17.14 5.13
N LEU A 305 -17.90 -16.85 5.00
CA LEU A 305 -17.12 -17.25 3.83
C LEU A 305 -17.11 -18.76 3.63
N ALA A 306 -16.97 -19.53 4.72
CA ALA A 306 -16.99 -20.99 4.69
C ALA A 306 -18.41 -21.54 4.39
N ASP A 307 -19.43 -21.04 5.11
CA ASP A 307 -20.83 -21.47 4.95
C ASP A 307 -21.35 -21.23 3.52
N LYS A 308 -21.02 -20.09 2.94
CA LYS A 308 -21.39 -19.76 1.54
C LYS A 308 -20.48 -20.35 0.50
N SER A 309 -19.45 -21.12 0.88
CA SER A 309 -18.45 -21.66 -0.04
C SER A 309 -17.88 -20.57 -0.96
N LEU A 310 -17.55 -19.41 -0.39
CA LEU A 310 -16.97 -18.31 -1.15
C LEU A 310 -15.45 -18.41 -1.22
N LEU A 311 -14.80 -18.81 -0.13
CA LEU A 311 -13.35 -18.85 0.00
C LEU A 311 -12.97 -19.81 1.12
N THR A 312 -11.88 -20.58 0.91
CA THR A 312 -11.32 -21.43 1.95
C THR A 312 -10.55 -20.59 2.98
N VAL A 313 -10.96 -20.70 4.25
CA VAL A 313 -10.32 -19.99 5.37
C VAL A 313 -9.57 -21.00 6.22
N PRO A 314 -8.22 -21.07 6.16
CA PRO A 314 -7.45 -21.93 7.06
C PRO A 314 -7.66 -21.56 8.52
N ALA A 315 -7.85 -22.58 9.38
CA ALA A 315 -8.20 -22.38 10.79
C ALA A 315 -7.13 -21.66 11.62
N ASP A 316 -5.88 -21.75 11.18
CA ASP A 316 -4.70 -21.21 11.87
C ASP A 316 -4.24 -19.83 11.33
N ILE A 317 -4.99 -19.21 10.41
CA ILE A 317 -4.70 -17.85 9.95
C ILE A 317 -4.92 -16.86 11.09
N PRO A 318 -3.93 -15.99 11.38
CA PRO A 318 -4.04 -14.97 12.42
C PRO A 318 -5.23 -14.04 12.19
N ARG A 319 -5.70 -13.42 13.28
CA ARG A 319 -6.87 -12.55 13.26
C ARG A 319 -6.49 -11.10 12.95
N TYR A 320 -7.44 -10.38 12.35
CA TYR A 320 -7.45 -8.92 12.29
C TYR A 320 -8.22 -8.38 13.50
N VAL A 321 -7.57 -7.53 14.30
CA VAL A 321 -8.14 -7.07 15.57
C VAL A 321 -8.08 -5.56 15.71
N TYR A 322 -9.16 -4.95 16.20
CA TYR A 322 -9.18 -3.56 16.60
C TYR A 322 -8.56 -3.40 17.98
N ARG A 323 -7.78 -2.34 18.14
CA ARG A 323 -7.21 -1.91 19.41
C ARG A 323 -7.39 -0.41 19.60
N LYS A 324 -7.46 0.02 20.86
CA LYS A 324 -7.49 1.41 21.23
C LYS A 324 -6.22 2.12 20.79
N LEU A 325 -6.36 3.20 20.00
CA LEU A 325 -5.23 4.04 19.59
C LEU A 325 -4.49 4.57 20.83
N PRO A 326 -3.22 4.19 21.03
CA PRO A 326 -2.49 4.52 22.26
C PRO A 326 -1.95 5.95 22.22
N PRO A 327 -1.63 6.56 23.38
CA PRO A 327 -1.17 7.95 23.45
C PRO A 327 0.05 8.26 22.59
N TRP A 328 0.99 7.32 22.44
CA TRP A 328 2.18 7.52 21.62
C TRP A 328 1.91 7.57 20.11
N LEU A 329 0.90 6.86 19.61
CA LEU A 329 0.45 6.97 18.22
C LEU A 329 -0.53 8.13 18.04
N MET A 330 -1.40 8.40 19.01
CA MET A 330 -2.35 9.50 18.95
C MET A 330 -1.62 10.84 18.73
N ALA A 331 -0.51 11.06 19.41
CA ALA A 331 0.29 12.29 19.29
C ALA A 331 0.90 12.45 17.88
N LEU A 332 1.19 11.35 17.18
CA LEU A 332 1.79 11.33 15.84
C LEU A 332 0.79 10.97 14.73
N ARG A 333 -0.49 10.99 14.99
CA ARG A 333 -1.52 10.67 14.01
C ARG A 333 -1.37 11.53 12.74
N GLY A 334 -1.42 10.88 11.57
CA GLY A 334 -1.21 11.51 10.27
C GLY A 334 0.23 11.44 9.72
N PHE A 335 1.19 10.87 10.48
CA PHE A 335 2.56 10.64 10.00
C PHE A 335 2.88 9.20 9.60
N GLY A 336 1.91 8.33 9.54
CA GLY A 336 2.07 6.95 9.14
C GLY A 336 0.75 6.20 9.23
N GLU A 337 0.84 4.89 9.02
CA GLU A 337 -0.31 3.99 9.03
C GLU A 337 -0.93 3.85 10.42
N GLU A 338 -2.24 3.55 10.45
CA GLU A 338 -2.98 3.17 11.65
C GLU A 338 -3.21 1.65 11.72
N THR A 339 -2.74 0.89 10.72
CA THR A 339 -2.83 -0.58 10.66
C THR A 339 -1.44 -1.20 10.67
N ASP A 340 -1.21 -2.13 11.59
CA ASP A 340 -0.05 -3.01 11.60
C ASP A 340 -0.45 -4.36 10.97
N PHE A 341 -0.05 -4.59 9.72
CA PHE A 341 -0.30 -5.86 9.01
C PHE A 341 0.71 -6.96 9.36
N ALA A 342 1.52 -6.75 10.40
CA ALA A 342 2.68 -7.56 10.71
C ALA A 342 3.72 -7.58 9.57
N SER A 343 4.84 -8.23 9.80
CA SER A 343 5.88 -8.46 8.81
C SER A 343 6.11 -9.96 8.65
N LEU A 344 6.95 -10.37 7.71
CA LEU A 344 7.24 -11.79 7.49
C LEU A 344 7.79 -12.48 8.74
N SER A 345 8.66 -11.82 9.50
CA SER A 345 9.18 -12.35 10.78
C SER A 345 8.11 -12.50 11.87
N ARG A 346 6.99 -11.79 11.73
CA ARG A 346 5.83 -11.78 12.62
C ARG A 346 4.59 -12.44 11.98
N ALA A 347 4.76 -13.28 10.96
CA ALA A 347 3.69 -13.87 10.16
C ALA A 347 2.65 -14.68 10.96
N ASN A 348 2.98 -15.10 12.17
CA ASN A 348 2.06 -15.79 13.09
C ASN A 348 1.32 -14.85 14.05
N GLU A 349 1.61 -13.55 14.01
CA GLU A 349 0.89 -12.54 14.77
C GLU A 349 -0.32 -12.05 13.98
N GLY A 350 -1.35 -11.60 14.71
CA GLY A 350 -2.51 -10.97 14.06
C GLY A 350 -2.22 -9.54 13.64
N SER A 351 -2.91 -9.09 12.61
CA SER A 351 -2.90 -7.68 12.23
C SER A 351 -3.70 -6.83 13.21
N THR A 352 -3.23 -5.60 13.46
CA THR A 352 -3.85 -4.68 14.42
C THR A 352 -4.28 -3.39 13.73
N ARG A 353 -5.57 -3.04 13.85
CA ARG A 353 -6.10 -1.71 13.52
C ARG A 353 -6.20 -0.87 14.78
N TRP A 354 -5.49 0.25 14.80
CA TRP A 354 -5.58 1.22 15.88
C TRP A 354 -6.72 2.19 15.61
N ILE A 355 -7.73 2.23 16.48
CA ILE A 355 -8.92 3.06 16.27
C ILE A 355 -9.01 4.19 17.29
N PRO A 356 -9.43 5.40 16.87
CA PRO A 356 -9.79 6.50 17.79
C PRO A 356 -11.13 6.20 18.49
N ALA A 357 -11.49 7.02 19.47
CA ALA A 357 -12.84 6.99 20.05
C ALA A 357 -13.91 7.35 19.01
N PRO A 358 -15.10 6.71 19.02
CA PRO A 358 -16.17 6.99 18.09
C PRO A 358 -16.80 8.36 18.40
N THR A 359 -16.64 9.31 17.48
CA THR A 359 -17.19 10.67 17.56
C THR A 359 -17.75 11.09 16.20
N LYS A 360 -18.61 12.11 16.16
CA LYS A 360 -19.26 12.57 14.91
C LYS A 360 -18.35 13.39 13.99
N ASP A 361 -17.24 13.86 14.51
CA ASP A 361 -16.24 14.67 13.80
C ASP A 361 -15.08 13.84 13.19
N LEU A 362 -15.21 12.52 13.21
CA LEU A 362 -14.30 11.63 12.50
C LEU A 362 -14.37 11.85 10.98
N GLY A 363 -13.25 11.70 10.29
CA GLY A 363 -13.22 11.69 8.82
C GLY A 363 -13.97 10.49 8.24
N PHE A 364 -14.23 10.52 6.95
CA PHE A 364 -15.12 9.64 6.22
C PHE A 364 -14.97 8.14 6.57
N PHE A 365 -13.77 7.58 6.49
CA PHE A 365 -13.54 6.15 6.78
C PHE A 365 -13.67 5.81 8.27
N ALA A 366 -13.08 6.64 9.13
CA ALA A 366 -13.15 6.42 10.57
C ALA A 366 -14.57 6.53 11.12
N LEU A 367 -15.39 7.42 10.55
CA LEU A 367 -16.81 7.57 10.89
C LEU A 367 -17.60 6.33 10.48
N SER A 368 -17.41 5.83 9.24
CA SER A 368 -18.08 4.61 8.78
C SER A 368 -17.73 3.41 9.64
N MET A 369 -16.45 3.25 10.00
CA MET A 369 -15.96 2.20 10.90
C MET A 369 -16.55 2.31 12.31
N ALA A 370 -16.83 3.52 12.78
CA ALA A 370 -17.49 3.77 14.06
C ALA A 370 -19.00 3.55 14.01
N GLN A 371 -19.60 3.43 12.83
CA GLN A 371 -21.00 3.11 12.61
C GLN A 371 -21.23 1.61 12.37
N ASP A 372 -20.46 1.02 11.44
CA ASP A 372 -20.46 -0.41 11.13
C ASP A 372 -19.06 -0.87 10.77
N PRO A 373 -18.35 -1.59 11.63
CA PRO A 373 -16.96 -2.01 11.38
C PRO A 373 -16.83 -3.09 10.29
N ARG A 374 -17.93 -3.72 9.83
CA ARG A 374 -17.87 -4.82 8.86
C ARG A 374 -17.26 -4.40 7.52
N ALA A 375 -17.56 -3.18 7.05
CA ALA A 375 -17.01 -2.71 5.78
C ALA A 375 -15.46 -2.58 5.82
N ASP A 376 -14.93 -1.99 6.90
CA ASP A 376 -13.48 -1.94 7.14
C ASP A 376 -12.91 -3.35 7.36
N THR A 377 -13.56 -4.18 8.17
CA THR A 377 -13.11 -5.56 8.42
C THR A 377 -13.03 -6.39 7.13
N VAL A 378 -13.94 -6.20 6.18
CA VAL A 378 -13.90 -6.88 4.89
C VAL A 378 -12.73 -6.39 4.04
N HIS A 379 -12.48 -5.10 3.99
CA HIS A 379 -11.40 -4.51 3.18
C HIS A 379 -10.02 -4.76 3.79
N GLU A 380 -9.84 -4.37 5.04
CA GLU A 380 -8.55 -4.39 5.73
C GLU A 380 -8.22 -5.75 6.38
N GLY A 381 -9.25 -6.50 6.76
CA GLY A 381 -9.13 -7.72 7.54
C GLY A 381 -9.38 -9.01 6.75
N MET A 382 -10.64 -9.47 6.76
CA MET A 382 -11.07 -10.75 6.23
C MET A 382 -12.24 -10.57 5.25
N PRO A 383 -12.10 -10.94 3.99
CA PRO A 383 -10.96 -11.60 3.33
C PRO A 383 -9.92 -10.64 2.72
N GLY A 384 -9.89 -9.38 3.15
CA GLY A 384 -9.04 -8.33 2.58
C GLY A 384 -7.54 -8.45 2.92
N HIS A 385 -6.91 -7.30 3.18
CA HIS A 385 -5.46 -7.16 3.24
C HIS A 385 -4.77 -8.06 4.27
N ALA A 386 -5.23 -8.08 5.52
CA ALA A 386 -4.61 -8.89 6.58
C ALA A 386 -4.62 -10.38 6.25
N PHE A 387 -5.72 -10.87 5.66
CA PHE A 387 -5.84 -12.25 5.23
C PHE A 387 -4.92 -12.57 4.05
N GLN A 388 -4.87 -11.68 3.04
CA GLN A 388 -4.00 -11.83 1.88
C GLN A 388 -2.52 -11.83 2.29
N VAL A 389 -2.10 -10.92 3.17
CA VAL A 389 -0.73 -10.86 3.71
C VAL A 389 -0.36 -12.15 4.41
N ALA A 390 -1.23 -12.61 5.31
CA ALA A 390 -0.99 -13.83 6.09
C ALA A 390 -0.88 -15.07 5.18
N LEU A 391 -1.67 -15.16 4.12
CA LEU A 391 -1.56 -16.23 3.10
C LEU A 391 -0.28 -16.08 2.28
N GLY A 392 0.06 -14.86 1.84
CA GLY A 392 1.28 -14.57 1.09
C GLY A 392 2.53 -15.01 1.84
N TYR A 393 2.65 -14.72 3.13
CA TYR A 393 3.78 -15.13 3.95
C TYR A 393 3.93 -16.64 4.10
N ARG A 394 2.86 -17.40 3.90
CA ARG A 394 2.84 -18.87 3.93
C ARG A 394 3.05 -19.51 2.55
N HIS A 395 3.16 -18.71 1.51
CA HIS A 395 3.36 -19.25 0.16
C HIS A 395 4.65 -20.08 0.10
N PRO A 396 4.63 -21.30 -0.47
CA PRO A 396 5.81 -22.18 -0.51
C PRO A 396 6.94 -21.61 -1.37
N ASP A 397 6.60 -20.86 -2.43
CA ASP A 397 7.58 -20.23 -3.31
C ASP A 397 8.15 -18.95 -2.70
N GLU A 398 9.49 -18.88 -2.67
CA GLU A 398 10.24 -17.77 -2.08
C GLU A 398 10.00 -16.44 -2.81
N VAL A 399 9.76 -16.47 -4.12
CA VAL A 399 9.51 -15.26 -4.91
C VAL A 399 8.14 -14.68 -4.55
N ARG A 400 7.11 -15.52 -4.40
CA ARG A 400 5.72 -15.11 -4.15
C ARG A 400 5.43 -14.77 -2.69
N ARG A 401 6.33 -15.09 -1.78
CA ARG A 401 6.17 -14.82 -0.35
C ARG A 401 6.17 -13.34 0.00
N HIS A 402 6.50 -12.49 -0.94
CA HIS A 402 6.61 -11.04 -0.78
C HIS A 402 5.60 -10.29 -1.65
N TRP A 403 5.26 -9.07 -1.25
CA TRP A 403 4.52 -8.13 -2.08
C TRP A 403 5.48 -7.29 -2.89
N TYR A 404 5.11 -7.01 -4.15
CA TYR A 404 5.90 -6.20 -5.05
C TYR A 404 5.21 -4.87 -5.37
N ASP A 405 3.87 -4.84 -5.31
CA ASP A 405 3.06 -3.68 -5.59
C ASP A 405 1.75 -3.71 -4.80
N SER A 406 1.29 -2.55 -4.31
CA SER A 406 0.05 -2.43 -3.53
C SER A 406 -1.21 -2.49 -4.38
N GLY A 407 -1.13 -2.24 -5.70
CA GLY A 407 -2.30 -2.20 -6.58
C GLY A 407 -3.10 -3.49 -6.63
N VAL A 408 -2.44 -4.64 -6.47
CA VAL A 408 -3.13 -5.95 -6.45
C VAL A 408 -3.94 -6.13 -5.18
N ASN A 409 -3.39 -5.80 -4.01
CA ASN A 409 -4.11 -5.97 -2.76
C ASN A 409 -5.24 -4.97 -2.58
N GLU A 410 -5.08 -3.74 -3.06
CA GLU A 410 -6.15 -2.74 -3.09
C GLU A 410 -7.31 -3.16 -4.01
N GLY A 411 -6.99 -3.69 -5.17
CA GLY A 411 -7.98 -4.27 -6.07
C GLY A 411 -8.75 -5.42 -5.44
N LEU A 412 -8.04 -6.27 -4.69
CA LEU A 412 -8.61 -7.43 -4.00
C LEU A 412 -9.48 -6.99 -2.80
N GLY A 413 -9.05 -6.01 -2.00
CA GLY A 413 -9.86 -5.45 -0.92
C GLY A 413 -11.15 -4.81 -1.44
N THR A 414 -11.07 -4.04 -2.52
CA THR A 414 -12.24 -3.42 -3.18
C THR A 414 -13.16 -4.46 -3.81
N TYR A 415 -12.60 -5.52 -4.41
CA TYR A 415 -13.37 -6.66 -4.90
C TYR A 415 -14.10 -7.39 -3.76
N ALA A 416 -13.41 -7.62 -2.65
CA ALA A 416 -13.98 -8.30 -1.49
C ALA A 416 -15.19 -7.56 -0.90
N GLU A 417 -15.16 -6.23 -0.82
CA GLU A 417 -16.32 -5.44 -0.37
C GLU A 417 -17.56 -5.71 -1.23
N GLU A 418 -17.43 -5.64 -2.55
CA GLU A 418 -18.56 -5.87 -3.44
C GLU A 418 -18.95 -7.37 -3.49
N MET A 419 -17.99 -8.29 -3.46
CA MET A 419 -18.27 -9.73 -3.36
C MET A 419 -19.11 -10.05 -2.13
N MET A 420 -18.73 -9.54 -0.95
CA MET A 420 -19.47 -9.77 0.29
C MET A 420 -20.85 -9.08 0.29
N LEU A 421 -20.96 -7.91 -0.35
CA LEU A 421 -22.24 -7.23 -0.57
C LEU A 421 -23.18 -8.10 -1.41
N GLN A 422 -22.68 -8.63 -2.54
CA GLN A 422 -23.49 -9.49 -3.44
C GLN A 422 -23.80 -10.84 -2.82
N ALA A 423 -22.93 -11.36 -1.96
CA ALA A 423 -23.17 -12.60 -1.21
C ALA A 423 -24.24 -12.44 -0.10
N GLY A 424 -24.61 -11.20 0.26
CA GLY A 424 -25.66 -10.92 1.24
C GLY A 424 -25.16 -10.67 2.67
N LEU A 425 -23.86 -10.45 2.88
CA LEU A 425 -23.31 -10.18 4.22
C LEU A 425 -23.97 -8.96 4.90
N PHE A 426 -24.39 -7.99 4.12
CA PHE A 426 -24.95 -6.72 4.58
C PHE A 426 -26.47 -6.61 4.40
N ASP A 427 -27.19 -7.73 4.16
CA ASP A 427 -28.63 -7.70 3.91
C ASP A 427 -29.46 -7.27 5.14
N ASP A 428 -28.87 -7.38 6.32
CA ASP A 428 -29.43 -6.91 7.59
C ASP A 428 -29.26 -5.40 7.84
N SER A 429 -28.45 -4.71 7.02
CA SER A 429 -28.07 -3.30 7.21
C SER A 429 -28.14 -2.50 5.90
N PRO A 430 -29.32 -1.97 5.57
CA PRO A 430 -29.54 -1.18 4.36
C PRO A 430 -28.54 -0.03 4.19
N ARG A 431 -28.25 0.69 5.26
CA ARG A 431 -27.30 1.81 5.23
C ARG A 431 -25.85 1.38 5.01
N THR A 432 -25.47 0.19 5.47
CA THR A 432 -24.13 -0.36 5.18
C THR A 432 -24.02 -0.73 3.70
N ARG A 433 -25.07 -1.28 3.09
CA ARG A 433 -25.12 -1.53 1.64
C ARG A 433 -24.92 -0.25 0.83
N GLU A 434 -25.62 0.82 1.20
CA GLU A 434 -25.45 2.15 0.60
C GLU A 434 -24.02 2.68 0.81
N MET A 435 -23.45 2.49 2.00
CA MET A 435 -22.07 2.89 2.33
C MET A 435 -21.03 2.20 1.46
N ILE A 436 -21.18 0.91 1.14
CA ILE A 436 -20.28 0.20 0.21
C ILE A 436 -20.29 0.89 -1.17
N TYR A 437 -21.44 1.30 -1.69
CA TYR A 437 -21.49 2.03 -2.96
C TYR A 437 -20.90 3.46 -2.86
N ARG A 438 -20.97 4.11 -1.71
CA ARG A 438 -20.25 5.37 -1.46
C ARG A 438 -18.74 5.16 -1.50
N TYR A 439 -18.24 4.05 -0.95
CA TYR A 439 -16.83 3.67 -1.06
C TYR A 439 -16.43 3.42 -2.53
N LEU A 440 -17.21 2.66 -3.27
CA LEU A 440 -16.97 2.41 -4.68
C LEU A 440 -16.99 3.70 -5.52
N ARG A 441 -17.89 4.64 -5.21
CA ARG A 441 -17.93 5.97 -5.83
C ARG A 441 -16.63 6.74 -5.59
N LEU A 442 -16.16 6.82 -4.34
CA LEU A 442 -14.90 7.48 -4.01
C LEU A 442 -13.72 6.82 -4.75
N ARG A 443 -13.64 5.49 -4.72
CA ARG A 443 -12.56 4.75 -5.38
C ARG A 443 -12.58 4.89 -6.91
N ALA A 444 -13.75 5.03 -7.51
CA ALA A 444 -13.85 5.32 -8.95
C ALA A 444 -13.32 6.72 -9.30
N LEU A 445 -13.58 7.71 -8.44
CA LEU A 445 -13.03 9.08 -8.59
C LEU A 445 -11.52 9.12 -8.40
N ARG A 446 -10.96 8.25 -7.56
CA ARG A 446 -9.51 8.12 -7.36
C ARG A 446 -8.77 7.80 -8.67
N VAL A 447 -9.38 7.04 -9.58
CA VAL A 447 -8.77 6.74 -10.89
C VAL A 447 -8.57 8.02 -11.71
N GLU A 448 -9.57 8.87 -11.77
CA GLU A 448 -9.44 10.15 -12.49
C GLU A 448 -8.43 11.08 -11.81
N VAL A 449 -8.46 11.16 -10.49
CA VAL A 449 -7.53 11.97 -9.70
C VAL A 449 -6.08 11.53 -9.92
N ASP A 450 -5.80 10.24 -9.82
CA ASP A 450 -4.44 9.70 -10.02
C ASP A 450 -3.91 10.03 -11.41
N VAL A 451 -4.68 9.69 -12.46
CA VAL A 451 -4.28 9.95 -13.85
C VAL A 451 -4.09 11.45 -14.10
N GLN A 452 -5.01 12.30 -13.65
CA GLN A 452 -4.94 13.73 -13.87
C GLN A 452 -3.77 14.39 -13.12
N LEU A 453 -3.50 13.97 -11.89
CA LEU A 453 -2.32 14.44 -11.13
C LEU A 453 -1.02 13.99 -11.80
N ALA A 454 -0.94 12.72 -12.20
CA ALA A 454 0.25 12.17 -12.84
C ALA A 454 0.57 12.84 -14.19
N LEU A 455 -0.45 13.24 -14.94
CA LEU A 455 -0.32 13.87 -16.27
C LEU A 455 -0.32 15.43 -16.24
N GLY A 456 -0.56 16.05 -15.07
CA GLY A 456 -0.61 17.51 -14.92
C GLY A 456 -1.94 18.14 -15.32
N GLY A 457 -3.02 17.34 -15.43
CA GLY A 457 -4.37 17.83 -15.68
C GLY A 457 -5.03 18.43 -14.43
N PHE A 458 -4.63 18.00 -13.24
CA PHE A 458 -5.05 18.56 -11.96
C PHE A 458 -3.86 19.06 -11.15
N THR A 459 -4.05 20.17 -10.44
CA THR A 459 -3.27 20.51 -9.26
C THR A 459 -3.80 19.72 -8.05
N ILE A 460 -3.01 19.62 -6.96
CA ILE A 460 -3.46 18.99 -5.71
C ILE A 460 -4.75 19.64 -5.19
N ALA A 461 -4.87 20.97 -5.29
CA ALA A 461 -6.06 21.71 -4.85
C ALA A 461 -7.30 21.36 -5.69
N GLN A 462 -7.16 21.29 -7.01
CA GLN A 462 -8.25 20.89 -7.91
C GLN A 462 -8.66 19.43 -7.68
N ALA A 463 -7.72 18.53 -7.44
CA ALA A 463 -8.00 17.15 -7.10
C ALA A 463 -8.78 17.03 -5.79
N ALA A 464 -8.39 17.79 -4.75
CA ALA A 464 -9.11 17.83 -3.48
C ALA A 464 -10.54 18.38 -3.62
N GLU A 465 -10.72 19.48 -4.36
CA GLU A 465 -12.05 20.06 -4.64
C GLU A 465 -12.94 19.07 -5.42
N TYR A 466 -12.36 18.38 -6.40
CA TYR A 466 -13.05 17.36 -7.18
C TYR A 466 -13.50 16.19 -6.30
N LEU A 467 -12.62 15.64 -5.45
CA LEU A 467 -12.98 14.57 -4.51
C LEU A 467 -14.04 15.03 -3.51
N GLN A 468 -13.89 16.21 -2.93
CA GLN A 468 -14.86 16.74 -1.96
C GLN A 468 -16.26 16.88 -2.56
N SER A 469 -16.36 17.44 -3.75
CA SER A 469 -17.64 17.71 -4.40
C SER A 469 -18.26 16.45 -5.01
N ALA A 470 -17.47 15.61 -5.67
CA ALA A 470 -17.97 14.46 -6.41
C ALA A 470 -18.12 13.18 -5.57
N ALA A 471 -17.33 13.01 -4.50
CA ALA A 471 -17.43 11.86 -3.57
C ALA A 471 -18.26 12.16 -2.31
N GLU A 472 -18.57 13.44 -2.04
CA GLU A 472 -19.27 13.87 -0.82
C GLU A 472 -18.50 13.49 0.46
N VAL A 473 -17.18 13.57 0.40
CA VAL A 473 -16.30 13.36 1.55
C VAL A 473 -15.98 14.69 2.24
N ASP A 474 -15.55 14.61 3.49
CA ASP A 474 -15.12 15.81 4.20
C ASP A 474 -13.83 16.42 3.59
N ALA A 475 -13.65 17.74 3.78
CA ALA A 475 -12.57 18.50 3.18
C ALA A 475 -11.17 18.03 3.62
N ARG A 476 -11.06 17.43 4.81
CA ARG A 476 -9.80 16.88 5.31
C ARG A 476 -9.46 15.61 4.53
N THR A 477 -10.39 14.64 4.47
CA THR A 477 -10.22 13.41 3.69
C THR A 477 -9.86 13.73 2.24
N ALA A 478 -10.57 14.67 1.58
CA ALA A 478 -10.28 15.06 0.21
C ALA A 478 -8.86 15.61 0.01
N ARG A 479 -8.38 16.46 0.93
CA ARG A 479 -7.03 17.03 0.87
C ARG A 479 -5.95 15.97 1.11
N ASP A 480 -6.14 15.13 2.13
CA ASP A 480 -5.18 14.10 2.50
C ASP A 480 -5.02 13.07 1.34
N GLU A 481 -6.12 12.67 0.71
CA GLU A 481 -6.09 11.79 -0.47
C GLU A 481 -5.40 12.45 -1.68
N ALA A 482 -5.79 13.67 -2.04
CA ALA A 482 -5.18 14.35 -3.18
C ALA A 482 -3.67 14.56 -3.00
N ALA A 483 -3.23 14.88 -1.77
CA ALA A 483 -1.83 15.01 -1.44
C ALA A 483 -1.08 13.68 -1.53
N GLY A 484 -1.65 12.61 -0.98
CA GLY A 484 -1.10 11.26 -1.03
C GLY A 484 -0.94 10.77 -2.48
N PHE A 485 -1.97 10.90 -3.31
CA PHE A 485 -1.91 10.44 -4.71
C PHE A 485 -0.96 11.25 -5.58
N ALA A 486 -0.78 12.53 -5.30
CA ALA A 486 0.26 13.32 -5.97
C ALA A 486 1.69 12.83 -5.63
N ALA A 487 1.90 12.35 -4.40
CA ALA A 487 3.17 11.79 -3.95
C ALA A 487 3.42 10.35 -4.42
N THR A 488 2.34 9.58 -4.71
CA THR A 488 2.39 8.17 -5.11
C THR A 488 1.64 7.90 -6.42
N PRO A 489 2.07 8.46 -7.56
CA PRO A 489 1.41 8.28 -8.86
C PRO A 489 1.29 6.80 -9.23
N GLY A 490 0.08 6.37 -9.61
CA GLY A 490 -0.23 4.99 -9.99
C GLY A 490 -0.74 4.13 -8.84
N PHE A 491 -0.78 4.65 -7.61
CA PHE A 491 -1.33 3.92 -6.46
C PHE A 491 -2.86 3.87 -6.48
N ALA A 492 -3.50 5.03 -6.62
CA ALA A 492 -4.95 5.15 -6.44
C ALA A 492 -5.79 4.44 -7.52
N ILE A 493 -5.23 4.15 -8.69
CA ILE A 493 -5.90 3.35 -9.71
C ILE A 493 -6.09 1.89 -9.29
N GLY A 494 -5.24 1.37 -8.40
CA GLY A 494 -5.22 -0.03 -7.97
C GLY A 494 -6.58 -0.54 -7.50
N TYR A 495 -7.30 0.27 -6.74
CA TYR A 495 -8.61 -0.05 -6.18
C TYR A 495 -9.63 -0.51 -7.24
N VAL A 496 -9.93 0.34 -8.19
CA VAL A 496 -10.96 0.06 -9.21
C VAL A 496 -10.42 -0.79 -10.34
N VAL A 497 -9.23 -0.48 -10.85
CA VAL A 497 -8.66 -1.22 -11.98
C VAL A 497 -8.40 -2.66 -11.59
N GLY A 498 -7.83 -2.91 -10.40
CA GLY A 498 -7.63 -4.26 -9.88
C GLY A 498 -8.94 -5.02 -9.72
N LYS A 499 -9.98 -4.41 -9.12
CA LYS A 499 -11.32 -5.00 -9.03
C LYS A 499 -11.88 -5.37 -10.41
N LEU A 500 -11.76 -4.47 -11.39
CA LEU A 500 -12.27 -4.72 -12.75
C LEU A 500 -11.50 -5.83 -13.47
N GLN A 501 -10.18 -5.93 -13.26
CA GLN A 501 -9.38 -7.03 -13.76
C GLN A 501 -9.77 -8.37 -13.11
N ILE A 502 -10.05 -8.39 -11.80
CA ILE A 502 -10.55 -9.59 -11.11
C ILE A 502 -11.89 -10.02 -11.69
N ASN A 503 -12.84 -9.10 -11.88
CA ASN A 503 -14.15 -9.38 -12.47
C ASN A 503 -14.00 -9.95 -13.90
N ALA A 504 -13.09 -9.36 -14.71
CA ALA A 504 -12.83 -9.85 -16.07
C ALA A 504 -12.19 -11.24 -16.07
N LEU A 505 -11.28 -11.52 -15.11
CA LEU A 505 -10.65 -12.83 -14.92
C LEU A 505 -11.68 -13.89 -14.51
N LEU A 506 -12.54 -13.57 -13.53
CA LEU A 506 -13.64 -14.44 -13.09
C LEU A 506 -14.57 -14.80 -14.25
N ALA A 507 -15.02 -13.78 -14.99
CA ALA A 507 -15.92 -14.00 -16.13
C ALA A 507 -15.28 -14.86 -17.23
N ALA A 508 -13.98 -14.67 -17.48
CA ALA A 508 -13.24 -15.49 -18.44
C ALA A 508 -13.06 -16.94 -17.95
N ALA A 509 -12.73 -17.14 -16.67
CA ALA A 509 -12.62 -18.46 -16.06
C ALA A 509 -13.96 -19.21 -16.09
N ALA A 510 -15.05 -18.54 -15.75
CA ALA A 510 -16.40 -19.12 -15.80
C ALA A 510 -16.77 -19.56 -17.22
N ARG A 511 -16.48 -18.76 -18.25
CA ARG A 511 -16.72 -19.13 -19.65
C ARG A 511 -15.85 -20.31 -20.10
N GLN A 512 -14.56 -20.32 -19.75
CA GLN A 512 -13.63 -21.37 -20.17
C GLN A 512 -13.93 -22.71 -19.52
N GLN A 513 -14.29 -22.71 -18.24
CA GLN A 513 -14.55 -23.93 -17.46
C GLN A 513 -15.99 -24.42 -17.62
N GLY A 514 -16.95 -23.54 -17.99
CA GLY A 514 -18.35 -23.88 -18.19
C GLY A 514 -18.98 -24.52 -16.93
N PRO A 515 -19.68 -25.66 -17.06
CA PRO A 515 -20.33 -26.31 -15.92
C PRO A 515 -19.39 -26.79 -14.81
N ARG A 516 -18.09 -26.84 -15.07
CA ARG A 516 -17.08 -27.22 -14.05
C ARG A 516 -16.62 -26.05 -13.19
N PHE A 517 -16.97 -24.82 -13.56
CA PHE A 517 -16.57 -23.64 -12.80
C PHE A 517 -17.09 -23.70 -11.35
N ARG A 518 -16.22 -23.41 -10.41
CA ARG A 518 -16.53 -23.28 -8.97
C ARG A 518 -15.98 -21.96 -8.48
N LEU A 519 -16.85 -21.12 -7.94
CA LEU A 519 -16.49 -19.78 -7.46
C LEU A 519 -15.45 -19.85 -6.33
N GLN A 520 -15.59 -20.80 -5.41
CA GLN A 520 -14.63 -21.00 -4.33
C GLN A 520 -13.23 -21.35 -4.86
N GLU A 521 -13.13 -22.24 -5.83
CA GLU A 521 -11.84 -22.62 -6.43
C GLU A 521 -11.17 -21.44 -7.15
N PHE A 522 -11.97 -20.56 -7.77
CA PHE A 522 -11.47 -19.33 -8.37
C PHE A 522 -10.91 -18.38 -7.30
N HIS A 523 -11.64 -18.17 -6.21
CA HIS A 523 -11.19 -17.33 -5.11
C HIS A 523 -9.98 -17.94 -4.41
N ASP A 524 -9.97 -19.22 -4.14
CA ASP A 524 -8.82 -19.92 -3.55
C ASP A 524 -7.56 -19.71 -4.40
N PHE A 525 -7.65 -19.85 -5.73
CA PHE A 525 -6.55 -19.51 -6.62
C PHE A 525 -6.11 -18.04 -6.44
N LEU A 526 -7.04 -17.10 -6.47
CA LEU A 526 -6.75 -15.66 -6.41
C LEU A 526 -6.03 -15.26 -5.11
N TRP A 527 -6.46 -15.81 -3.97
CA TRP A 527 -5.91 -15.48 -2.66
C TRP A 527 -4.64 -16.26 -2.32
N LEU A 528 -4.53 -17.51 -2.73
CA LEU A 528 -3.38 -18.37 -2.42
C LEU A 528 -2.18 -18.15 -3.34
N ASN A 529 -2.36 -17.49 -4.47
CA ASN A 529 -1.32 -17.29 -5.47
C ASN A 529 -0.24 -16.26 -5.10
N GLY A 530 -0.36 -15.62 -3.94
CA GLY A 530 0.47 -14.51 -3.52
C GLY A 530 0.01 -13.18 -4.12
N ASN A 531 0.78 -12.11 -3.91
CA ASN A 531 0.47 -10.78 -4.47
C ASN A 531 0.94 -10.66 -5.92
N VAL A 532 0.43 -11.53 -6.79
CA VAL A 532 0.80 -11.60 -8.21
C VAL A 532 -0.08 -10.65 -9.02
N PRO A 533 0.48 -9.73 -9.84
CA PRO A 533 -0.29 -8.87 -10.75
C PRO A 533 -1.29 -9.64 -11.60
N LEU A 534 -2.48 -9.08 -11.80
CA LEU A 534 -3.62 -9.79 -12.39
C LEU A 534 -3.39 -10.20 -13.85
N SER A 535 -2.57 -9.46 -14.59
CA SER A 535 -2.11 -9.86 -15.93
C SER A 535 -1.32 -11.17 -15.92
N LEU A 536 -0.53 -11.41 -14.88
CA LEU A 536 0.21 -12.66 -14.68
C LEU A 536 -0.69 -13.78 -14.18
N GLN A 537 -1.62 -13.48 -13.27
CA GLN A 537 -2.62 -14.47 -12.82
C GLN A 537 -3.52 -14.92 -13.97
N ARG A 538 -3.84 -14.04 -14.91
CA ARG A 538 -4.58 -14.36 -16.12
C ARG A 538 -3.85 -15.37 -16.99
N LEU A 539 -2.54 -15.20 -17.14
CA LEU A 539 -1.69 -16.18 -17.82
C LEU A 539 -1.72 -17.53 -17.12
N GLU A 540 -1.56 -17.57 -15.79
CA GLU A 540 -1.50 -18.82 -15.04
C GLU A 540 -2.83 -19.58 -15.05
N LEU A 541 -3.93 -18.89 -14.80
CA LEU A 541 -5.24 -19.51 -14.66
C LEU A 541 -5.84 -19.94 -16.01
N LEU A 542 -5.65 -19.13 -17.07
CA LEU A 542 -6.33 -19.28 -18.35
C LEU A 542 -5.40 -19.64 -19.52
N GLY A 543 -4.09 -19.53 -19.36
CA GLY A 543 -3.14 -19.57 -20.47
C GLY A 543 -3.24 -18.35 -21.41
N ASP A 544 -3.95 -17.30 -21.01
CA ASP A 544 -4.19 -16.12 -21.83
C ASP A 544 -3.03 -15.11 -21.73
N THR A 545 -2.33 -14.93 -22.84
CA THR A 545 -1.17 -14.04 -22.97
C THR A 545 -1.53 -12.64 -23.48
N SER A 546 -2.81 -12.31 -23.67
CA SER A 546 -3.24 -11.07 -24.34
C SER A 546 -2.76 -9.81 -23.60
N GLU A 547 -2.89 -9.77 -22.27
CA GLU A 547 -2.43 -8.65 -21.47
C GLU A 547 -0.90 -8.52 -21.44
N LEU A 548 -0.17 -9.65 -21.40
CA LEU A 548 1.29 -9.64 -21.49
C LEU A 548 1.77 -9.17 -22.86
N LYS A 549 1.11 -9.54 -23.93
CA LYS A 549 1.42 -9.03 -25.28
C LYS A 549 1.19 -7.54 -25.37
N ALA A 550 0.16 -7.01 -24.72
CA ALA A 550 -0.07 -5.57 -24.66
C ALA A 550 1.04 -4.85 -23.87
N LEU A 551 1.52 -5.42 -22.77
CA LEU A 551 2.67 -4.90 -22.03
C LEU A 551 3.96 -4.96 -22.85
N ASP A 552 4.24 -6.06 -23.53
CA ASP A 552 5.50 -6.31 -24.26
C ASP A 552 5.48 -5.70 -25.67
N GLY A 553 4.32 -5.56 -26.31
CA GLY A 553 4.16 -5.08 -27.70
C GLY A 553 4.21 -3.56 -27.85
N GLN A 554 4.28 -2.82 -26.76
CA GLN A 554 4.42 -1.36 -26.81
C GLN A 554 5.90 -0.98 -26.78
N PRO A 555 6.32 0.08 -27.52
CA PRO A 555 7.71 0.48 -27.54
C PRO A 555 8.22 0.71 -26.11
N ARG A 556 9.36 0.11 -25.76
CA ARG A 556 10.04 0.40 -24.49
C ARG A 556 10.42 1.87 -24.50
N ILE A 557 9.87 2.62 -23.57
CA ILE A 557 10.24 4.01 -23.35
C ILE A 557 11.61 4.00 -22.67
N PRO A 558 12.64 4.64 -23.23
CA PRO A 558 14.02 4.58 -22.74
C PRO A 558 14.20 5.11 -21.32
#